data_fed069e72d4aedf73b51b59c7b0907d4
#
_entry.id   fed069e72d4aedf73b51b59c7b0907d4
#
_cell.length_a   1.000
_cell.length_b   1.000
_cell.length_c   1.000
_cell.angle_alpha   90.00
_cell.angle_beta   90.00
_cell.angle_gamma   90.00
#
_symmetry.space_group_name_H-M   'P 1'
#
loop_
_entity.id
_entity.type
_entity.pdbx_description
1 polymer ?
#
loop_
_entity_poly.entity_id
_entity_poly.type
_entity_poly.pdbx_seq_one_letter_code
_entity_poly.pdbx_strand_id
1 'polypeptide(L)'
;NVISRKDIDNLYEHHILHSLAIAKCINFREGTNVLDFGTGGGFPGIPLAIFFPDANFKLIDGTGKKVRVAQEVADAIGLENVLPSHLRGEEEKGKFDFIVSRAVMPLPDLMKIVKKNIASDQHNVLPNGVIVLKGGNLDEELKPYKNIAEKTELSQWFDEEWFKEKYLIYVPG
;
A
#
# COMPACT_ATOMS: atom_id res chain seq x y z
N ASN A 1 -8.00 15.96 8.56
CA ASN A 1 -8.02 14.68 9.26
C ASN A 1 -7.68 13.54 8.32
N VAL A 2 -6.78 12.67 8.71
CA VAL A 2 -6.35 11.51 7.93
C VAL A 2 -7.27 10.31 8.14
N ILE A 3 -8.04 10.31 9.21
CA ILE A 3 -9.06 9.32 9.54
C ILE A 3 -10.33 10.07 9.86
N SER A 4 -11.46 9.66 9.28
CA SER A 4 -12.75 10.30 9.57
C SER A 4 -13.16 10.04 11.02
N ARG A 5 -14.01 10.93 11.57
CA ARG A 5 -14.53 10.74 12.93
C ARG A 5 -15.32 9.44 13.06
N LYS A 6 -15.97 8.99 11.98
CA LYS A 6 -16.72 7.74 11.95
C LYS A 6 -15.81 6.53 12.05
N ASP A 7 -14.58 6.62 11.53
CA ASP A 7 -13.65 5.52 11.46
C ASP A 7 -12.68 5.44 12.62
N ILE A 8 -12.61 6.47 13.48
CA ILE A 8 -11.63 6.47 14.56
C ILE A 8 -11.85 5.30 15.54
N ASP A 9 -13.13 4.94 15.77
CA ASP A 9 -13.48 3.80 16.63
C ASP A 9 -13.22 2.45 15.94
N ASN A 10 -12.99 2.45 14.62
CA ASN A 10 -12.71 1.27 13.81
C ASN A 10 -11.29 1.28 13.26
N LEU A 11 -10.39 2.02 13.92
CA LEU A 11 -8.99 2.16 13.48
C LEU A 11 -8.34 0.81 13.22
N TYR A 12 -8.50 -0.13 14.14
CA TYR A 12 -7.89 -1.45 14.01
C TYR A 12 -8.39 -2.18 12.75
N GLU A 13 -9.71 -2.29 12.59
CA GLU A 13 -10.31 -3.03 11.47
C GLU A 13 -10.14 -2.31 10.13
N HIS A 14 -10.53 -1.03 10.04
CA HIS A 14 -10.61 -0.30 8.78
C HIS A 14 -9.24 0.19 8.28
N HIS A 15 -8.27 0.32 9.14
CA HIS A 15 -6.97 0.87 8.76
C HIS A 15 -5.80 -0.06 9.03
N ILE A 16 -5.68 -0.59 10.23
CA ILE A 16 -4.54 -1.45 10.59
C ILE A 16 -4.68 -2.85 10.00
N LEU A 17 -5.77 -3.55 10.32
CA LEU A 17 -5.99 -4.91 9.83
C LEU A 17 -6.11 -4.92 8.30
N HIS A 18 -6.81 -3.93 7.73
CA HIS A 18 -6.93 -3.78 6.28
C HIS A 18 -5.54 -3.65 5.64
N SER A 19 -4.69 -2.78 6.20
CA SER A 19 -3.31 -2.62 5.70
C SER A 19 -2.52 -3.91 5.76
N LEU A 20 -2.67 -4.67 6.84
CA LEU A 20 -1.96 -5.93 7.04
C LEU A 20 -2.46 -7.07 6.14
N ALA A 21 -3.55 -6.87 5.40
CA ALA A 21 -3.96 -7.83 4.37
C ALA A 21 -2.85 -8.08 3.36
N ILE A 22 -2.00 -7.08 3.10
CA ILE A 22 -0.85 -7.22 2.21
C ILE A 22 0.12 -8.27 2.75
N ALA A 23 0.27 -8.39 4.07
CA ALA A 23 1.12 -9.40 4.69
C ALA A 23 0.59 -10.84 4.51
N LYS A 24 -0.68 -10.99 4.15
CA LYS A 24 -1.24 -12.30 3.77
C LYS A 24 -0.85 -12.69 2.35
N CYS A 25 -0.59 -11.69 1.51
CA CYS A 25 -0.21 -11.90 0.11
C CYS A 25 1.28 -12.18 -0.03
N ILE A 26 2.11 -11.47 0.71
CA ILE A 26 3.57 -11.56 0.59
C ILE A 26 4.25 -11.42 1.96
N ASN A 27 5.36 -12.12 2.09
CA ASN A 27 6.28 -11.95 3.21
C ASN A 27 7.53 -11.25 2.65
N PHE A 28 7.62 -9.93 2.84
CA PHE A 28 8.76 -9.15 2.33
C PHE A 28 10.06 -9.61 2.96
N ARG A 29 11.02 -9.96 2.13
CA ARG A 29 12.36 -10.37 2.58
C ARG A 29 13.15 -9.16 3.08
N GLU A 30 14.16 -9.43 3.89
CA GLU A 30 15.09 -8.41 4.37
C GLU A 30 15.65 -7.59 3.18
N GLY A 31 15.70 -6.28 3.35
CA GLY A 31 16.20 -5.37 2.33
C GLY A 31 15.22 -5.03 1.22
N THR A 32 14.00 -5.58 1.23
CA THR A 32 12.96 -5.21 0.26
C THR A 32 12.63 -3.74 0.39
N ASN A 33 12.55 -3.04 -0.74
CA ASN A 33 12.19 -1.63 -0.80
C ASN A 33 10.76 -1.49 -1.30
N VAL A 34 9.92 -0.83 -0.51
CA VAL A 34 8.49 -0.67 -0.79
C VAL A 34 8.15 0.82 -0.83
N LEU A 35 7.42 1.22 -1.87
CA LEU A 35 6.86 2.56 -1.97
C LEU A 35 5.37 2.51 -1.62
N ASP A 36 4.95 3.29 -0.63
CA ASP A 36 3.53 3.48 -0.31
C ASP A 36 3.06 4.75 -1.00
N PHE A 37 2.29 4.59 -2.06
CA PHE A 37 1.82 5.67 -2.91
C PHE A 37 0.51 6.24 -2.37
N GLY A 38 0.50 7.53 -2.09
CA GLY A 38 -0.68 8.18 -1.52
C GLY A 38 -0.97 7.72 -0.10
N THR A 39 0.07 7.66 0.71
CA THR A 39 0.03 7.05 2.04
C THR A 39 -0.99 7.70 3.01
N GLY A 40 -1.39 8.95 2.77
CA GLY A 40 -2.22 9.68 3.72
C GLY A 40 -1.52 9.81 5.06
N GLY A 41 -2.16 9.36 6.12
CA GLY A 41 -1.59 9.37 7.47
C GLY A 41 -0.66 8.20 7.77
N GLY A 42 -0.26 7.43 6.75
CA GLY A 42 0.68 6.33 6.92
C GLY A 42 0.13 4.94 6.65
N PHE A 43 -0.95 4.83 5.86
CA PHE A 43 -1.56 3.53 5.55
C PHE A 43 -1.47 3.22 4.05
N PRO A 44 -1.07 2.02 3.67
CA PRO A 44 -0.75 0.85 4.50
C PRO A 44 0.69 0.81 5.04
N GLY A 45 1.52 1.81 4.75
CA GLY A 45 2.96 1.78 5.00
C GLY A 45 3.37 1.56 6.45
N ILE A 46 2.79 2.30 7.41
CA ILE A 46 3.20 2.20 8.82
C ILE A 46 2.88 0.81 9.41
N PRO A 47 1.66 0.27 9.28
CA PRO A 47 1.41 -1.09 9.75
C PRO A 47 2.34 -2.13 9.12
N LEU A 48 2.63 -2.01 7.82
CA LEU A 48 3.53 -2.92 7.14
C LEU A 48 4.97 -2.80 7.65
N ALA A 49 5.42 -1.58 7.92
CA ALA A 49 6.77 -1.36 8.45
C ALA A 49 6.94 -1.94 9.85
N ILE A 50 5.90 -1.89 10.68
CA ILE A 50 5.89 -2.53 11.99
C ILE A 50 6.00 -4.05 11.83
N PHE A 51 5.24 -4.61 10.90
CA PHE A 51 5.18 -6.05 10.67
C PHE A 51 6.46 -6.58 10.00
N PHE A 52 7.10 -5.78 9.14
CA PHE A 52 8.31 -6.14 8.41
C PHE A 52 9.48 -5.21 8.78
N PRO A 53 10.07 -5.37 9.97
CA PRO A 53 11.09 -4.44 10.45
C PRO A 53 12.38 -4.44 9.60
N ASP A 54 12.62 -5.48 8.82
CA ASP A 54 13.83 -5.60 7.99
C ASP A 54 13.63 -5.12 6.55
N ALA A 55 12.42 -4.70 6.19
CA ALA A 55 12.13 -4.09 4.90
C ALA A 55 12.10 -2.56 5.04
N ASN A 56 12.26 -1.85 3.93
CA ASN A 56 12.33 -0.39 3.91
C ASN A 56 11.09 0.18 3.21
N PHE A 57 10.46 1.17 3.83
CA PHE A 57 9.22 1.76 3.33
C PHE A 57 9.37 3.26 3.12
N LYS A 58 9.18 3.71 1.90
CA LYS A 58 9.06 5.14 1.59
C LYS A 58 7.58 5.46 1.42
N LEU A 59 7.09 6.44 2.19
CA LEU A 59 5.68 6.81 2.21
C LEU A 59 5.52 8.19 1.58
N ILE A 60 4.86 8.27 0.44
CA ILE A 60 4.70 9.55 -0.26
C ILE A 60 3.23 9.98 -0.31
N ASP A 61 3.04 11.29 -0.25
CA ASP A 61 1.72 11.90 -0.42
C ASP A 61 1.92 13.35 -0.89
N GLY A 62 1.01 13.81 -1.75
CA GLY A 62 1.03 15.16 -2.25
C GLY A 62 0.56 16.20 -1.24
N THR A 63 0.04 15.79 -0.09
CA THR A 63 -0.47 16.66 0.98
C THR A 63 0.50 16.67 2.16
N GLY A 64 1.24 17.77 2.31
CA GLY A 64 2.26 17.88 3.35
C GLY A 64 1.74 17.70 4.77
N LYS A 65 0.51 18.12 5.04
CA LYS A 65 -0.14 17.94 6.35
C LYS A 65 -0.28 16.45 6.72
N LYS A 66 -0.66 15.62 5.76
CA LYS A 66 -0.79 14.17 5.96
C LYS A 66 0.57 13.53 6.20
N VAL A 67 1.56 13.92 5.42
CA VAL A 67 2.94 13.42 5.58
C VAL A 67 3.48 13.74 6.97
N ARG A 68 3.17 14.93 7.48
CA ARG A 68 3.59 15.34 8.83
C ARG A 68 2.98 14.41 9.88
N VAL A 69 1.70 14.05 9.73
CA VAL A 69 1.04 13.11 10.64
C VAL A 69 1.75 11.75 10.60
N ALA A 70 2.05 11.25 9.41
CA ALA A 70 2.76 9.97 9.26
C ALA A 70 4.13 10.03 9.94
N GLN A 71 4.86 11.14 9.77
CA GLN A 71 6.18 11.32 10.40
C GLN A 71 6.05 11.35 11.93
N GLU A 72 5.07 12.08 12.46
CA GLU A 72 4.85 12.15 13.91
C GLU A 72 4.52 10.79 14.50
N VAL A 73 3.70 10.00 13.82
CA VAL A 73 3.36 8.64 14.27
C VAL A 73 4.60 7.75 14.24
N ALA A 74 5.35 7.77 13.16
CA ALA A 74 6.57 6.97 13.03
C ALA A 74 7.58 7.30 14.13
N ASP A 75 7.77 8.60 14.41
CA ASP A 75 8.69 9.06 15.45
C ASP A 75 8.20 8.61 16.84
N ALA A 76 6.91 8.75 17.10
CA ALA A 76 6.32 8.42 18.41
C ALA A 76 6.45 6.94 18.74
N ILE A 77 6.41 6.05 17.76
CA ILE A 77 6.53 4.61 18.00
C ILE A 77 7.94 4.09 17.69
N GLY A 78 8.87 4.97 17.32
CA GLY A 78 10.27 4.61 17.11
C GLY A 78 10.55 3.79 15.88
N LEU A 79 9.78 3.95 14.78
CA LEU A 79 10.03 3.25 13.53
C LEU A 79 11.27 3.82 12.83
N GLU A 80 12.19 2.95 12.47
CA GLU A 80 13.43 3.33 11.80
C GLU A 80 13.43 2.99 10.31
N ASN A 81 12.49 2.16 9.85
CA ASN A 81 12.43 1.67 8.48
C ASN A 81 11.39 2.35 7.61
N VAL A 82 10.96 3.56 7.96
CA VAL A 82 10.04 4.36 7.17
C VAL A 82 10.64 5.73 6.86
N LEU A 83 10.34 6.23 5.67
CA LEU A 83 10.73 7.57 5.22
C LEU A 83 9.52 8.28 4.64
N PRO A 84 8.73 8.98 5.47
CA PRO A 84 7.64 9.80 4.95
C PRO A 84 8.20 10.97 4.15
N SER A 85 7.64 11.24 2.98
CA SER A 85 8.13 12.29 2.09
C SER A 85 6.96 13.01 1.43
N HIS A 86 6.99 14.36 1.48
CA HIS A 86 6.01 15.19 0.79
C HIS A 86 6.39 15.22 -0.70
N LEU A 87 5.77 14.36 -1.48
CA LEU A 87 6.15 14.15 -2.87
C LEU A 87 4.97 13.59 -3.64
N ARG A 88 4.77 14.06 -4.87
CA ARG A 88 3.79 13.47 -5.78
C ARG A 88 4.43 12.28 -6.49
N GLY A 89 3.59 11.29 -6.87
CA GLY A 89 4.09 10.10 -7.53
C GLY A 89 4.85 10.37 -8.81
N GLU A 90 4.43 11.39 -9.58
CA GLU A 90 5.08 11.78 -10.81
C GLU A 90 6.51 12.26 -10.57
N GLU A 91 6.79 12.81 -9.40
CA GLU A 91 8.08 13.36 -9.00
C GLU A 91 9.02 12.30 -8.39
N GLU A 92 8.48 11.14 -8.00
CA GLU A 92 9.27 10.06 -7.42
C GLU A 92 10.13 9.41 -8.49
N LYS A 93 11.45 9.39 -8.29
CA LYS A 93 12.41 8.84 -9.25
C LYS A 93 13.05 7.54 -8.77
N GLY A 94 12.74 7.10 -7.56
CA GLY A 94 13.33 5.87 -7.01
C GLY A 94 12.79 4.61 -7.63
N LYS A 95 13.52 3.52 -7.40
CA LYS A 95 13.13 2.18 -7.81
C LYS A 95 12.78 1.36 -6.57
N PHE A 96 11.70 0.62 -6.65
CA PHE A 96 11.19 -0.16 -5.52
C PHE A 96 10.82 -1.57 -5.99
N ASP A 97 10.93 -2.52 -5.07
CA ASP A 97 10.53 -3.89 -5.36
C ASP A 97 9.00 -3.98 -5.47
N PHE A 98 8.30 -3.26 -4.59
CA PHE A 98 6.84 -3.22 -4.62
C PHE A 98 6.34 -1.81 -4.41
N ILE A 99 5.25 -1.49 -5.11
CA ILE A 99 4.47 -0.28 -4.87
C ILE A 99 3.15 -0.73 -4.24
N VAL A 100 2.85 -0.22 -3.06
CA VAL A 100 1.59 -0.50 -2.38
C VAL A 100 0.75 0.77 -2.33
N SER A 101 -0.57 0.60 -2.33
CA SER A 101 -1.48 1.73 -2.26
C SER A 101 -2.84 1.26 -1.78
N ARG A 102 -3.63 2.19 -1.24
CA ARG A 102 -4.99 1.91 -0.79
C ARG A 102 -5.95 2.91 -1.43
N ALA A 103 -6.71 2.43 -2.43
CA ALA A 103 -7.84 3.13 -3.06
C ALA A 103 -7.56 4.60 -3.47
N VAL A 104 -6.36 4.88 -3.99
CA VAL A 104 -5.97 6.26 -4.35
C VAL A 104 -6.59 6.69 -5.68
N MET A 105 -6.55 5.83 -6.68
CA MET A 105 -7.02 6.11 -8.03
C MET A 105 -7.27 4.81 -8.78
N PRO A 106 -7.95 4.82 -9.94
CA PRO A 106 -8.09 3.63 -10.77
C PRO A 106 -6.75 3.02 -11.13
N LEU A 107 -6.70 1.70 -11.19
CA LEU A 107 -5.46 0.95 -11.44
C LEU A 107 -4.71 1.40 -12.71
N PRO A 108 -5.37 1.62 -13.86
CA PRO A 108 -4.66 2.08 -15.05
C PRO A 108 -3.93 3.41 -14.85
N ASP A 109 -4.54 4.34 -14.11
CA ASP A 109 -3.92 5.63 -13.83
C ASP A 109 -2.72 5.48 -12.92
N LEU A 110 -2.85 4.65 -11.88
CA LEU A 110 -1.74 4.36 -10.98
C LEU A 110 -0.57 3.73 -11.73
N MET A 111 -0.84 2.74 -12.57
CA MET A 111 0.20 2.04 -13.33
C MET A 111 0.98 2.97 -14.25
N LYS A 112 0.31 3.94 -14.87
CA LYS A 112 0.97 4.95 -15.72
C LYS A 112 2.01 5.75 -14.94
N ILE A 113 1.72 6.05 -13.68
CA ILE A 113 2.60 6.86 -12.84
C ILE A 113 3.76 6.03 -12.28
N VAL A 114 3.48 4.83 -11.77
CA VAL A 114 4.43 4.08 -10.96
C VAL A 114 5.23 3.01 -11.72
N LYS A 115 4.87 2.70 -12.95
CA LYS A 115 5.61 1.71 -13.75
C LYS A 115 7.11 1.99 -13.79
N LYS A 116 7.47 3.26 -13.89
CA LYS A 116 8.86 3.71 -13.90
C LYS A 116 9.60 3.43 -12.58
N ASN A 117 8.85 3.18 -11.51
CA ASN A 117 9.39 2.99 -10.17
C ASN A 117 9.55 1.53 -9.77
N ILE A 118 9.18 0.59 -10.62
CA ILE A 118 9.31 -0.84 -10.34
C ILE A 118 10.71 -1.29 -10.69
N ALA A 119 11.44 -1.82 -9.71
CA ALA A 119 12.80 -2.32 -9.92
C ALA A 119 12.79 -3.60 -10.75
N SER A 120 13.82 -3.80 -11.56
CA SER A 120 13.96 -4.99 -12.40
C SER A 120 14.54 -6.19 -11.64
N ASP A 121 15.40 -5.94 -10.66
CA ASP A 121 16.03 -7.01 -9.88
C ASP A 121 15.02 -7.65 -8.92
N GLN A 122 14.92 -8.97 -8.97
CA GLN A 122 13.94 -9.73 -8.19
C GLN A 122 14.58 -10.31 -6.95
N HIS A 123 14.01 -10.00 -5.78
CA HIS A 123 14.53 -10.44 -4.48
C HIS A 123 13.53 -11.23 -3.66
N ASN A 124 12.28 -11.27 -4.06
CA ASN A 124 11.21 -11.94 -3.33
C ASN A 124 10.66 -13.11 -4.13
N VAL A 125 9.92 -14.00 -3.44
CA VAL A 125 9.23 -15.10 -4.11
C VAL A 125 8.24 -14.56 -5.14
N LEU A 126 7.50 -13.52 -4.75
CA LEU A 126 6.56 -12.86 -5.64
C LEU A 126 7.33 -11.87 -6.53
N PRO A 127 7.12 -11.88 -7.86
CA PRO A 127 7.76 -10.90 -8.74
C PRO A 127 7.42 -9.47 -8.35
N ASN A 128 8.38 -8.57 -8.52
CA ASN A 128 8.19 -7.14 -8.26
C ASN A 128 6.97 -6.62 -9.00
N GLY A 129 6.22 -5.75 -8.36
CA GLY A 129 5.01 -5.21 -8.97
C GLY A 129 4.24 -4.31 -8.04
N VAL A 130 2.94 -4.21 -8.30
CA VAL A 130 2.01 -3.32 -7.59
C VAL A 130 1.01 -4.15 -6.81
N ILE A 131 0.80 -3.78 -5.54
CA ILE A 131 -0.18 -4.42 -4.66
C ILE A 131 -1.09 -3.33 -4.13
N VAL A 132 -2.37 -3.39 -4.48
CA VAL A 132 -3.34 -2.36 -4.06
C VAL A 132 -4.52 -2.96 -3.32
N LEU A 133 -5.04 -2.20 -2.36
CA LEU A 133 -6.25 -2.55 -1.62
C LEU A 133 -7.40 -1.72 -2.16
N LYS A 134 -8.46 -2.38 -2.58
CA LYS A 134 -9.61 -1.74 -3.23
C LYS A 134 -10.93 -2.34 -2.75
N GLY A 135 -12.02 -1.65 -3.03
CA GLY A 135 -13.36 -2.12 -2.71
C GLY A 135 -14.36 -1.85 -3.81
N GLY A 136 -15.51 -2.52 -3.74
CA GLY A 136 -16.61 -2.35 -4.67
C GLY A 136 -16.39 -3.05 -6.01
N ASN A 137 -17.06 -2.56 -7.05
CA ASN A 137 -16.98 -3.14 -8.39
C ASN A 137 -15.71 -2.66 -9.10
N LEU A 138 -14.82 -3.60 -9.42
CA LEU A 138 -13.52 -3.33 -10.03
C LEU A 138 -13.45 -3.77 -11.50
N ASP A 139 -14.54 -4.21 -12.09
CA ASP A 139 -14.54 -4.80 -13.43
C ASP A 139 -13.93 -3.88 -14.49
N GLU A 140 -14.34 -2.60 -14.49
CA GLU A 140 -13.84 -1.63 -15.48
C GLU A 140 -12.36 -1.33 -15.32
N GLU A 141 -11.90 -1.06 -14.10
CA GLU A 141 -10.50 -0.72 -13.89
C GLU A 141 -9.55 -1.90 -14.05
N LEU A 142 -10.02 -3.13 -13.84
CA LEU A 142 -9.20 -4.34 -14.02
C LEU A 142 -9.20 -4.88 -15.44
N LYS A 143 -10.09 -4.40 -16.30
CA LYS A 143 -10.23 -4.88 -17.67
C LYS A 143 -8.91 -4.90 -18.46
N PRO A 144 -8.08 -3.84 -18.44
CA PRO A 144 -6.79 -3.87 -19.15
C PRO A 144 -5.79 -4.88 -18.57
N TYR A 145 -6.00 -5.34 -17.34
CA TYR A 145 -5.09 -6.24 -16.63
C TYR A 145 -5.68 -7.62 -16.39
N LYS A 146 -6.75 -7.95 -17.08
CA LYS A 146 -7.54 -9.18 -16.91
C LYS A 146 -6.69 -10.44 -16.87
N ASN A 147 -5.67 -10.52 -17.71
CA ASN A 147 -4.84 -11.72 -17.85
C ASN A 147 -3.60 -11.74 -16.95
N ILE A 148 -3.30 -10.64 -16.28
CA ILE A 148 -2.07 -10.52 -15.46
C ILE A 148 -2.33 -10.16 -14.00
N ALA A 149 -3.43 -9.47 -13.71
CA ALA A 149 -3.76 -9.10 -12.34
C ALA A 149 -4.35 -10.28 -11.57
N GLU A 150 -3.94 -10.43 -10.33
CA GLU A 150 -4.53 -11.39 -9.41
C GLU A 150 -5.41 -10.63 -8.41
N LYS A 151 -6.69 -11.02 -8.33
CA LYS A 151 -7.66 -10.41 -7.43
C LYS A 151 -8.00 -11.42 -6.32
N THR A 152 -7.80 -11.02 -5.08
CA THR A 152 -8.10 -11.86 -3.91
C THR A 152 -9.13 -11.16 -3.04
N GLU A 153 -10.17 -11.89 -2.65
CA GLU A 153 -11.18 -11.40 -1.73
C GLU A 153 -10.64 -11.42 -0.30
N LEU A 154 -10.70 -10.29 0.40
CA LEU A 154 -10.18 -10.20 1.77
C LEU A 154 -11.01 -11.01 2.76
N SER A 155 -12.27 -11.31 2.42
CA SER A 155 -13.12 -12.18 3.24
C SER A 155 -12.59 -13.61 3.37
N GLN A 156 -11.64 -14.02 2.51
CA GLN A 156 -10.93 -15.29 2.66
C GLN A 156 -10.01 -15.30 3.88
N TRP A 157 -9.55 -14.13 4.30
CA TRP A 157 -8.59 -13.98 5.40
C TRP A 157 -9.19 -13.39 6.67
N PHE A 158 -10.25 -12.60 6.54
CA PHE A 158 -10.87 -11.87 7.64
C PHE A 158 -12.38 -12.09 7.65
N ASP A 159 -12.93 -12.41 8.81
CA ASP A 159 -14.35 -12.75 8.97
C ASP A 159 -15.25 -11.52 9.16
N GLU A 160 -14.68 -10.36 9.51
CA GLU A 160 -15.45 -9.16 9.78
C GLU A 160 -16.25 -8.73 8.54
N GLU A 161 -17.50 -8.33 8.77
CA GLU A 161 -18.44 -7.93 7.71
C GLU A 161 -17.88 -6.84 6.81
N TRP A 162 -17.09 -5.93 7.38
CA TRP A 162 -16.49 -4.81 6.65
C TRP A 162 -15.60 -5.27 5.49
N PHE A 163 -15.01 -6.48 5.57
CA PHE A 163 -14.12 -6.99 4.52
C PHE A 163 -14.86 -7.61 3.33
N LYS A 164 -16.17 -7.72 3.39
CA LYS A 164 -16.95 -8.15 2.23
C LYS A 164 -16.82 -7.07 1.16
N GLU A 165 -16.67 -7.47 -0.10
CA GLU A 165 -16.44 -6.58 -1.24
C GLU A 165 -15.17 -5.73 -1.09
N LYS A 166 -14.19 -6.20 -0.32
CA LYS A 166 -12.83 -5.65 -0.26
C LYS A 166 -11.87 -6.63 -0.90
N TYR A 167 -10.91 -6.11 -1.64
CA TYR A 167 -10.02 -6.93 -2.46
C TYR A 167 -8.58 -6.46 -2.35
N LEU A 168 -7.67 -7.43 -2.51
CA LEU A 168 -6.26 -7.16 -2.77
C LEU A 168 -6.02 -7.46 -4.26
N ILE A 169 -5.41 -6.52 -4.96
CA ILE A 169 -5.07 -6.67 -6.38
C ILE A 169 -3.54 -6.64 -6.49
N TYR A 170 -2.99 -7.68 -7.08
CA TYR A 170 -1.56 -7.75 -7.39
C TYR A 170 -1.35 -7.75 -8.90
N VAL A 171 -0.43 -6.89 -9.37
CA VAL A 171 -0.05 -6.80 -10.78
C VAL A 171 1.46 -6.88 -10.87
N PRO A 172 2.02 -7.95 -11.48
CA PRO A 172 3.46 -8.01 -11.70
C PRO A 172 3.90 -6.90 -12.65
N GLY A 173 5.08 -6.34 -12.38
CA GLY A 173 5.63 -5.23 -13.15
C GLY A 173 6.40 -5.58 -14.39
#